data_9ad5a5c07371eaba9302eef245f83859
#
_entry.id   9ad5a5c07371eaba9302eef245f83859
#
_cell.length_a   1.000
_cell.length_b   1.000
_cell.length_c   1.000
_cell.angle_alpha   90.00
_cell.angle_beta   90.00
_cell.angle_gamma   90.00
#
_symmetry.space_group_name_H-M   'P 1'
#
loop_
_entity.id
_entity.type
_entity.pdbx_description
1 polymer ?
#
loop_
_entity_poly.entity_id
_entity_poly.type
_entity_poly.pdbx_seq_one_letter_code
_entity_poly.pdbx_strand_id
1 'polypeptide(L)'
;MFIKEGKLKDQMSVSRYYGMKLEQRWEQIFASEYNSSDGHSVAVNAVVQRETAAVARREAAPDSRNTADGVMWFRSSGDVGGGTSVGLSLEIVEGMKWERERGGWLGGDETEVTVERVEEFGGIGGWKKFGCYVLVERFVLTRMDGSLVLTYDFKHTHQIRSKWE
;
A
#
# COMPACT_ATOMS: atom_id res chain seq x y z
N MET A 1 24.07 -0.91 9.09
CA MET A 1 23.31 -0.12 8.10
C MET A 1 21.86 -0.62 8.07
N PHE A 2 20.93 0.28 8.21
CA PHE A 2 19.49 -0.06 8.32
C PHE A 2 18.84 -0.38 6.98
N ILE A 3 19.41 0.09 5.90
CA ILE A 3 18.89 -0.07 4.55
C ILE A 3 19.98 -0.62 3.66
N LYS A 4 19.64 -1.63 2.89
CA LYS A 4 20.59 -2.28 1.97
C LYS A 4 20.06 -2.24 0.54
N GLU A 5 20.87 -1.72 -0.38
CA GLU A 5 20.63 -1.72 -1.81
C GLU A 5 21.85 -2.29 -2.51
N GLY A 6 21.76 -3.46 -3.11
CA GLY A 6 22.87 -4.05 -3.82
C GLY A 6 24.11 -4.25 -2.92
N LYS A 7 25.28 -3.97 -3.49
CA LYS A 7 26.56 -4.07 -2.75
C LYS A 7 26.79 -2.79 -1.93
N LEU A 8 27.30 -2.95 -0.72
CA LEU A 8 27.56 -1.84 0.20
C LEU A 8 28.41 -0.72 -0.45
N LYS A 9 29.43 -1.10 -1.20
CA LYS A 9 30.30 -0.14 -1.88
C LYS A 9 29.54 0.71 -2.90
N ASP A 10 28.68 0.09 -3.69
CA ASP A 10 27.89 0.79 -4.71
C ASP A 10 26.84 1.68 -4.06
N GLN A 11 26.22 1.19 -3.00
CA GLN A 11 25.23 1.94 -2.24
C GLN A 11 25.86 3.21 -1.64
N MET A 12 27.01 3.12 -1.04
CA MET A 12 27.70 4.26 -0.41
C MET A 12 28.14 5.31 -1.42
N SER A 13 28.37 4.93 -2.67
CA SER A 13 28.71 5.88 -3.73
C SER A 13 27.50 6.69 -4.19
N VAL A 14 26.29 6.13 -4.05
CA VAL A 14 25.02 6.76 -4.47
C VAL A 14 24.36 7.52 -3.32
N SER A 15 24.21 6.86 -2.16
CA SER A 15 23.60 7.48 -1.00
C SER A 15 24.01 6.77 0.29
N ARG A 16 24.34 7.57 1.30
CA ARG A 16 24.62 7.07 2.66
C ARG A 16 23.40 7.21 3.56
N TYR A 17 22.50 8.09 3.22
CA TYR A 17 21.36 8.46 4.05
C TYR A 17 20.07 8.34 3.28
N TYR A 18 19.01 8.04 4.00
CA TYR A 18 17.68 7.83 3.46
C TYR A 18 16.67 8.58 4.30
N GLY A 19 15.60 8.99 3.66
CA GLY A 19 14.43 9.53 4.34
C GLY A 19 13.25 8.60 4.17
N MET A 20 12.45 8.47 5.21
CA MET A 20 11.19 7.74 5.15
C MET A 20 10.07 8.65 5.61
N LYS A 21 8.98 8.69 4.86
CA LYS A 21 7.77 9.40 5.26
C LYS A 21 6.56 8.49 5.12
N LEU A 22 5.54 8.80 5.90
CA LEU A 22 4.25 8.14 5.84
C LEU A 22 3.23 9.08 5.22
N GLU A 23 2.61 8.64 4.14
CA GLU A 23 1.55 9.36 3.45
C GLU A 23 0.23 8.65 3.65
N GLN A 24 -0.86 9.40 3.73
CA GLN A 24 -2.22 8.86 3.77
C GLN A 24 -3.00 9.39 2.58
N ARG A 25 -3.80 8.51 1.98
CA ARG A 25 -4.72 8.91 0.91
C ARG A 25 -5.94 7.99 0.89
N TRP A 26 -7.00 8.49 0.28
CA TRP A 26 -8.17 7.69 -0.03
C TRP A 26 -8.03 7.16 -1.46
N GLU A 27 -8.09 5.85 -1.61
CA GLU A 27 -8.01 5.20 -2.91
C GLU A 27 -9.37 4.63 -3.28
N GLN A 28 -9.82 4.93 -4.49
CA GLN A 28 -11.07 4.39 -5.01
C GLN A 28 -10.91 2.91 -5.33
N ILE A 29 -11.74 2.08 -4.73
CA ILE A 29 -11.76 0.64 -4.95
C ILE A 29 -12.97 0.18 -5.76
N PHE A 30 -14.01 1.02 -5.86
CA PHE A 30 -15.23 0.71 -6.58
C PHE A 30 -15.88 1.99 -7.07
N ALA A 31 -16.45 1.95 -8.26
CA ALA A 31 -17.23 3.04 -8.83
C ALA A 31 -18.46 2.50 -9.54
N SER A 32 -19.54 3.24 -9.47
CA SER A 32 -20.79 2.91 -10.17
C SER A 32 -21.47 4.18 -10.65
N GLU A 33 -22.20 4.07 -11.75
CA GLU A 33 -23.07 5.13 -12.25
C GLU A 33 -24.52 4.79 -11.93
N TYR A 34 -25.35 5.83 -11.83
CA TYR A 34 -26.78 5.64 -11.58
C TYR A 34 -27.42 4.76 -12.66
N ASN A 35 -28.18 3.78 -12.19
CA ASN A 35 -28.98 2.90 -13.03
C ASN A 35 -30.39 2.84 -12.44
N SER A 36 -31.40 3.10 -13.25
CA SER A 36 -32.78 3.10 -12.81
C SER A 36 -33.26 1.78 -12.20
N SER A 37 -32.64 0.66 -12.57
CA SER A 37 -32.95 -0.65 -12.01
C SER A 37 -32.45 -0.84 -10.57
N ASP A 38 -31.39 -0.13 -10.18
CA ASP A 38 -30.78 -0.22 -8.84
C ASP A 38 -31.36 0.78 -7.85
N GLY A 39 -32.07 1.80 -8.34
CA GLY A 39 -32.70 2.83 -7.49
C GLY A 39 -31.68 3.62 -6.68
N HIS A 40 -31.89 3.68 -5.36
CA HIS A 40 -31.05 4.43 -4.43
C HIS A 40 -29.98 3.56 -3.75
N SER A 41 -29.82 2.31 -4.15
CA SER A 41 -28.81 1.44 -3.57
C SER A 41 -27.74 1.03 -4.56
N VAL A 42 -26.53 0.83 -4.03
CA VAL A 42 -25.37 0.31 -4.78
C VAL A 42 -24.79 -0.87 -4.03
N ALA A 43 -24.66 -2.00 -4.72
CA ALA A 43 -23.94 -3.15 -4.18
C ALA A 43 -22.46 -3.02 -4.53
N VAL A 44 -21.64 -2.84 -3.52
CA VAL A 44 -20.18 -2.75 -3.66
C VAL A 44 -19.60 -4.15 -3.56
N ASN A 45 -18.79 -4.52 -4.55
CA ASN A 45 -18.02 -5.75 -4.53
C ASN A 45 -16.65 -5.44 -5.15
N ALA A 46 -15.62 -5.44 -4.32
CA ALA A 46 -14.26 -5.13 -4.75
C ALA A 46 -13.26 -6.02 -4.05
N VAL A 47 -12.28 -6.50 -4.80
CA VAL A 47 -11.16 -7.27 -4.27
C VAL A 47 -10.01 -6.31 -4.04
N VAL A 48 -9.48 -6.30 -2.82
CA VAL A 48 -8.43 -5.36 -2.40
C VAL A 48 -7.20 -6.13 -1.93
N GLN A 49 -6.06 -5.80 -2.50
CA GLN A 49 -4.77 -6.28 -2.00
C GLN A 49 -4.41 -5.45 -0.76
N ARG A 50 -4.31 -6.09 0.40
CA ARG A 50 -4.09 -5.39 1.68
C ARG A 50 -2.72 -4.76 1.78
N GLU A 51 -1.71 -5.42 1.24
CA GLU A 51 -0.33 -4.94 1.25
C GLU A 51 0.24 -5.00 -0.16
N THR A 52 0.81 -3.90 -0.62
CA THR A 52 1.49 -3.83 -1.90
C THR A 52 2.80 -3.05 -1.74
N ALA A 53 3.85 -3.52 -2.39
CA ALA A 53 5.13 -2.87 -2.35
C ALA A 53 5.67 -2.67 -3.77
N ALA A 54 6.50 -1.64 -3.94
CA ALA A 54 7.20 -1.39 -5.19
C ALA A 54 8.63 -0.93 -4.91
N VAL A 55 9.58 -1.55 -5.58
CA VAL A 55 10.99 -1.15 -5.55
C VAL A 55 11.30 -0.40 -6.85
N ALA A 56 11.75 0.84 -6.72
CA ALA A 56 12.00 1.72 -7.86
C ALA A 56 10.83 1.75 -8.86
N ARG A 57 9.59 1.82 -8.33
CA ARG A 57 8.32 1.85 -9.08
C ARG A 57 7.92 0.54 -9.76
N ARG A 58 8.63 -0.56 -9.47
CA ARG A 58 8.27 -1.89 -9.95
C ARG A 58 7.66 -2.69 -8.83
N GLU A 59 6.59 -3.40 -9.11
CA GLU A 59 5.93 -4.25 -8.14
C GLU A 59 6.93 -5.21 -7.49
N ALA A 60 6.89 -5.27 -6.17
CA ALA A 60 7.79 -6.09 -5.37
C ALA A 60 7.01 -6.85 -4.31
N ALA A 61 7.58 -7.96 -3.84
CA ALA A 61 7.01 -8.73 -2.75
C ALA A 61 7.97 -8.72 -1.56
N PRO A 62 7.45 -8.51 -0.34
CA PRO A 62 8.26 -8.68 0.87
C PRO A 62 8.51 -10.16 1.13
N ASP A 63 9.74 -10.50 1.46
CA ASP A 63 10.13 -11.84 1.88
C ASP A 63 10.25 -11.88 3.40
N SER A 64 9.13 -12.19 4.05
CA SER A 64 9.08 -12.31 5.51
C SER A 64 9.64 -13.62 6.04
N ARG A 65 9.94 -14.59 5.17
CA ARG A 65 10.40 -15.93 5.54
C ARG A 65 11.89 -15.98 5.78
N ASN A 66 12.66 -15.11 5.15
CA ASN A 66 14.12 -15.13 5.20
C ASN A 66 14.66 -13.87 5.87
N THR A 67 14.51 -13.82 7.21
CA THR A 67 14.99 -12.70 8.02
C THR A 67 16.17 -13.10 8.90
N ALA A 68 16.87 -14.18 8.56
CA ALA A 68 17.95 -14.73 9.37
C ALA A 68 19.14 -13.77 9.55
N ASP A 69 19.31 -12.82 8.62
CA ASP A 69 20.35 -11.80 8.67
C ASP A 69 19.87 -10.48 9.34
N GLY A 70 18.68 -10.48 9.95
CA GLY A 70 18.11 -9.29 10.57
C GLY A 70 17.58 -8.26 9.59
N VAL A 71 17.28 -8.67 8.36
CA VAL A 71 16.82 -7.80 7.27
C VAL A 71 15.62 -8.43 6.59
N MET A 72 14.59 -7.62 6.33
CA MET A 72 13.48 -8.01 5.46
C MET A 72 13.78 -7.50 4.04
N TRP A 73 13.78 -8.40 3.08
CA TRP A 73 14.03 -8.07 1.69
C TRP A 73 12.76 -7.85 0.90
N PHE A 74 12.79 -6.82 0.06
CA PHE A 74 11.74 -6.52 -0.93
C PHE A 74 12.35 -6.75 -2.30
N ARG A 75 11.77 -7.66 -3.07
CA ARG A 75 12.30 -8.07 -4.37
C ARG A 75 11.28 -7.82 -5.47
N SER A 76 11.67 -7.04 -6.46
CA SER A 76 10.87 -6.90 -7.67
C SER A 76 11.02 -8.15 -8.52
N SER A 77 9.91 -8.60 -9.11
CA SER A 77 9.94 -9.61 -10.15
C SER A 77 10.59 -8.98 -11.40
N GLY A 78 11.85 -9.31 -11.61
CA GLY A 78 12.65 -8.64 -12.62
C GLY A 78 12.38 -9.13 -14.02
N ASP A 79 12.62 -8.25 -14.96
CA ASP A 79 12.86 -8.56 -16.35
C ASP A 79 14.15 -9.37 -16.51
N VAL A 80 14.44 -9.77 -17.73
CA VAL A 80 15.66 -10.46 -18.09
C VAL A 80 16.88 -9.70 -17.57
N GLY A 81 17.58 -10.27 -16.59
CA GLY A 81 18.78 -9.65 -16.00
C GLY A 81 18.74 -9.47 -14.49
N GLY A 82 17.70 -9.96 -13.83
CA GLY A 82 17.57 -9.92 -12.38
C GLY A 82 16.78 -8.74 -11.86
N GLY A 83 16.02 -9.00 -10.81
CA GLY A 83 15.22 -8.00 -10.13
C GLY A 83 16.07 -7.10 -9.24
N THR A 84 15.54 -5.93 -8.96
CA THR A 84 16.08 -5.03 -7.94
C THR A 84 15.59 -5.46 -6.58
N SER A 85 16.44 -5.41 -5.58
CA SER A 85 16.06 -5.73 -4.21
C SER A 85 16.50 -4.64 -3.23
N VAL A 86 15.68 -4.44 -2.21
CA VAL A 86 15.96 -3.52 -1.11
C VAL A 86 15.76 -4.26 0.21
N GLY A 87 16.70 -4.17 1.11
CA GLY A 87 16.62 -4.74 2.45
C GLY A 87 16.39 -3.65 3.49
N LEU A 88 15.42 -3.87 4.36
CA LEU A 88 15.17 -3.03 5.53
C LEU A 88 15.53 -3.80 6.79
N SER A 89 16.23 -3.15 7.73
CA SER A 89 16.48 -3.76 9.03
C SER A 89 15.15 -4.06 9.73
N LEU A 90 15.13 -5.09 10.57
CA LEU A 90 13.93 -5.45 11.33
C LEU A 90 13.49 -4.32 12.26
N GLU A 91 14.37 -3.45 12.70
CA GLU A 91 14.04 -2.28 13.50
C GLU A 91 13.16 -1.31 12.72
N ILE A 92 13.46 -1.08 11.44
CA ILE A 92 12.63 -0.24 10.56
C ILE A 92 11.29 -0.91 10.31
N VAL A 93 11.29 -2.22 10.05
CA VAL A 93 10.05 -2.99 9.82
C VAL A 93 9.14 -2.94 11.06
N GLU A 94 9.69 -3.09 12.24
CA GLU A 94 8.94 -2.96 13.50
C GLU A 94 8.38 -1.55 13.69
N GLY A 95 9.14 -0.53 13.34
CA GLY A 95 8.68 0.86 13.37
C GLY A 95 7.51 1.10 12.41
N MET A 96 7.57 0.57 11.21
CA MET A 96 6.48 0.63 10.23
C MET A 96 5.24 -0.09 10.74
N LYS A 97 5.42 -1.26 11.32
CA LYS A 97 4.35 -2.05 11.92
C LYS A 97 3.65 -1.28 13.04
N TRP A 98 4.41 -0.62 13.89
CA TRP A 98 3.87 0.20 14.98
C TRP A 98 3.05 1.37 14.43
N GLU A 99 3.55 2.06 13.40
CA GLU A 99 2.84 3.19 12.79
C GLU A 99 1.52 2.76 12.15
N ARG A 100 1.50 1.64 11.44
CA ARG A 100 0.25 1.16 10.82
C ARG A 100 -0.78 0.69 11.85
N GLU A 101 -0.34 0.06 12.94
CA GLU A 101 -1.22 -0.33 14.03
C GLU A 101 -1.82 0.88 14.72
N ARG A 102 -1.03 1.93 14.90
CA ARG A 102 -1.49 3.20 15.42
C ARG A 102 -2.53 3.87 14.52
N GLY A 103 -2.41 3.68 13.20
CA GLY A 103 -3.39 4.15 12.21
C GLY A 103 -4.66 3.30 12.13
N GLY A 104 -4.77 2.24 12.92
CA GLY A 104 -5.94 1.37 12.95
C GLY A 104 -5.82 0.09 12.15
N TRP A 105 -4.59 -0.30 11.78
CA TRP A 105 -4.37 -1.54 11.04
C TRP A 105 -4.80 -2.75 11.86
N LEU A 106 -5.66 -3.56 11.25
CA LEU A 106 -6.08 -4.85 11.81
C LEU A 106 -5.26 -5.95 11.15
N GLY A 107 -4.45 -6.63 11.94
CA GLY A 107 -3.61 -7.72 11.49
C GLY A 107 -4.40 -8.89 10.92
N GLY A 108 -3.73 -9.81 10.27
CA GLY A 108 -4.29 -11.00 9.65
C GLY A 108 -3.34 -11.53 8.59
N ASP A 109 -3.49 -12.81 8.26
CA ASP A 109 -2.65 -13.47 7.26
C ASP A 109 -3.18 -13.31 5.84
N GLU A 110 -4.35 -12.71 5.68
CA GLU A 110 -4.98 -12.53 4.39
C GLU A 110 -4.26 -11.44 3.59
N THR A 111 -3.79 -11.80 2.40
CA THR A 111 -3.17 -10.84 1.47
C THR A 111 -4.21 -10.11 0.64
N GLU A 112 -5.35 -10.73 0.43
CA GLU A 112 -6.43 -10.26 -0.42
C GLU A 112 -7.74 -10.30 0.35
N VAL A 113 -8.51 -9.22 0.30
CA VAL A 113 -9.79 -9.09 0.99
C VAL A 113 -10.86 -8.64 0.00
N THR A 114 -12.01 -9.31 0.04
CA THR A 114 -13.19 -8.86 -0.70
C THR A 114 -14.02 -7.92 0.16
N VAL A 115 -14.23 -6.71 -0.34
CA VAL A 115 -15.11 -5.74 0.29
C VAL A 115 -16.50 -5.86 -0.33
N GLU A 116 -17.46 -6.33 0.46
CA GLU A 116 -18.86 -6.46 0.05
C GLU A 116 -19.74 -5.60 0.95
N ARG A 117 -20.47 -4.67 0.34
CA ARG A 117 -21.35 -3.75 1.05
C ARG A 117 -22.54 -3.40 0.19
N VAL A 118 -23.64 -3.04 0.84
CA VAL A 118 -24.74 -2.36 0.18
C VAL A 118 -24.83 -0.96 0.77
N GLU A 119 -24.70 0.05 -0.09
CA GLU A 119 -24.77 1.46 0.30
C GLU A 119 -26.07 2.05 -0.23
N GLU A 120 -26.75 2.83 0.61
CA GLU A 120 -27.99 3.49 0.24
C GLU A 120 -27.81 5.00 0.20
N PHE A 121 -28.34 5.63 -0.85
CA PHE A 121 -28.33 7.08 -0.98
C PHE A 121 -29.40 7.68 -0.08
N GLY A 122 -28.95 8.42 0.95
CA GLY A 122 -29.85 9.10 1.90
C GLY A 122 -30.08 10.58 1.61
N GLY A 123 -29.59 11.08 0.49
CA GLY A 123 -29.73 12.50 0.12
C GLY A 123 -31.06 12.84 -0.50
N ILE A 124 -31.26 14.16 -0.75
CA ILE A 124 -32.42 14.69 -1.43
C ILE A 124 -32.15 14.77 -2.93
N GLY A 125 -33.12 14.32 -3.74
CA GLY A 125 -32.97 14.30 -5.19
C GLY A 125 -32.37 13.01 -5.70
N GLY A 126 -31.65 13.08 -6.83
CA GLY A 126 -30.99 11.94 -7.44
C GLY A 126 -29.46 12.01 -7.29
N TRP A 127 -28.82 10.91 -7.60
CA TRP A 127 -27.38 10.83 -7.70
C TRP A 127 -27.00 10.34 -9.10
N LYS A 128 -25.78 10.62 -9.54
CA LYS A 128 -25.26 10.22 -10.87
C LYS A 128 -24.12 9.24 -10.76
N LYS A 129 -23.23 9.46 -9.83
CA LYS A 129 -22.03 8.66 -9.63
C LYS A 129 -21.87 8.26 -8.18
N PHE A 130 -21.33 7.09 -7.96
CA PHE A 130 -20.98 6.57 -6.66
C PHE A 130 -19.54 6.11 -6.66
N GLY A 131 -18.80 6.42 -5.61
CA GLY A 131 -17.46 5.93 -5.39
C GLY A 131 -17.29 5.37 -3.98
N CYS A 132 -16.56 4.27 -3.89
CA CYS A 132 -16.18 3.66 -2.61
C CYS A 132 -14.65 3.73 -2.48
N TYR A 133 -14.18 4.21 -1.33
CA TYR A 133 -12.77 4.50 -1.08
C TYR A 133 -12.28 3.79 0.16
N VAL A 134 -11.03 3.37 0.12
CA VAL A 134 -10.33 2.79 1.27
C VAL A 134 -9.18 3.70 1.68
N LEU A 135 -8.93 3.79 2.98
CA LEU A 135 -7.77 4.52 3.48
C LEU A 135 -6.50 3.72 3.19
N VAL A 136 -5.53 4.35 2.54
CA VAL A 136 -4.22 3.79 2.24
C VAL A 136 -3.15 4.58 2.98
N GLU A 137 -2.31 3.86 3.73
CA GLU A 137 -1.10 4.43 4.29
C GLU A 137 0.09 3.92 3.49
N ARG A 138 0.92 4.84 3.02
CA ARG A 138 2.09 4.54 2.20
C ARG A 138 3.36 4.96 2.91
N PHE A 139 4.26 4.02 3.12
CA PHE A 139 5.63 4.31 3.50
C PHE A 139 6.45 4.57 2.24
N VAL A 140 7.10 5.73 2.20
CA VAL A 140 7.91 6.16 1.05
C VAL A 140 9.36 6.29 1.52
N LEU A 141 10.23 5.48 0.96
CA LEU A 141 11.66 5.51 1.23
C LEU A 141 12.38 6.16 0.06
N THR A 142 13.11 7.23 0.35
CA THR A 142 13.87 7.97 -0.64
C THR A 142 15.33 8.09 -0.24
N ARG A 143 16.20 8.24 -1.22
CA ARG A 143 17.60 8.63 -1.00
C ARG A 143 17.67 10.13 -0.72
N MET A 144 18.83 10.59 -0.29
CA MET A 144 19.04 12.02 0.01
C MET A 144 18.86 12.93 -1.20
N ASP A 145 19.07 12.43 -2.41
CA ASP A 145 18.83 13.18 -3.64
C ASP A 145 17.36 13.28 -4.03
N GLY A 146 16.47 12.66 -3.25
CA GLY A 146 15.04 12.62 -3.51
C GLY A 146 14.57 11.46 -4.40
N SER A 147 15.50 10.65 -4.91
CA SER A 147 15.12 9.51 -5.75
C SER A 147 14.43 8.41 -4.94
N LEU A 148 13.43 7.79 -5.55
CA LEU A 148 12.58 6.80 -4.89
C LEU A 148 13.27 5.44 -4.81
N VAL A 149 13.28 4.85 -3.62
CA VAL A 149 13.81 3.51 -3.37
C VAL A 149 12.68 2.49 -3.25
N LEU A 150 11.73 2.76 -2.36
CA LEU A 150 10.69 1.80 -2.01
C LEU A 150 9.40 2.53 -1.65
N THR A 151 8.28 1.99 -2.08
CA THR A 151 6.97 2.32 -1.52
C THR A 151 6.34 1.06 -0.96
N TYR A 152 5.68 1.18 0.19
CA TYR A 152 4.99 0.07 0.82
C TYR A 152 3.62 0.56 1.29
N ASP A 153 2.58 0.03 0.67
CA ASP A 153 1.20 0.44 0.89
C ASP A 153 0.47 -0.56 1.78
N PHE A 154 -0.24 -0.02 2.77
CA PHE A 154 -1.17 -0.76 3.63
C PHE A 154 -2.56 -0.21 3.43
N LYS A 155 -3.49 -1.05 2.99
CA LYS A 155 -4.89 -0.67 2.75
C LYS A 155 -5.75 -1.10 3.94
N HIS A 156 -6.30 -0.11 4.64
CA HIS A 156 -7.15 -0.33 5.81
C HIS A 156 -8.56 -0.69 5.36
N THR A 157 -8.81 -1.96 5.11
CA THR A 157 -10.08 -2.45 4.57
C THR A 157 -11.28 -2.26 5.49
N HIS A 158 -11.05 -1.88 6.74
CA HIS A 158 -12.11 -1.52 7.69
C HIS A 158 -12.40 -0.02 7.72
N GLN A 159 -11.61 0.80 7.04
CA GLN A 159 -11.80 2.25 6.94
C GLN A 159 -12.24 2.59 5.54
N ILE A 160 -13.54 2.56 5.35
CA ILE A 160 -14.20 2.72 4.05
C ILE A 160 -15.04 3.99 4.06
N ARG A 161 -14.98 4.72 2.98
CA ARG A 161 -15.75 5.94 2.78
C ARG A 161 -16.48 5.88 1.45
N SER A 162 -17.75 6.28 1.47
CA SER A 162 -18.58 6.34 0.28
C SER A 162 -18.80 7.78 -0.14
N LYS A 163 -18.82 8.01 -1.44
CA LYS A 163 -19.08 9.34 -2.01
C LYS A 163 -20.15 9.22 -3.09
N TRP A 164 -21.18 10.06 -2.96
CA TRP A 164 -22.26 10.19 -3.94
C TRP A 164 -22.14 11.53 -4.67
N GLU A 165 -22.25 11.49 -5.99
CA GLU A 165 -22.22 12.69 -6.82
C GLU A 165 -23.44 12.78 -7.74
#